data_3407aee53935954a274ef92ec5771a51
#
_entry.id   3407aee53935954a274ef92ec5771a51
#
_cell.length_a   1.000
_cell.length_b   1.000
_cell.length_c   1.000
_cell.angle_alpha   90.00
_cell.angle_beta   90.00
_cell.angle_gamma   90.00
#
_symmetry.space_group_name_H-M   'P 1'
#
loop_
_entity.id
_entity.type
_entity.pdbx_description
1 polymer ?
#
loop_
_entity_poly.entity_id
_entity_poly.type
_entity_poly.pdbx_seq_one_letter_code
_entity_poly.pdbx_strand_id
1 'polypeptide(L)'
;MGKFDKLIIKLLSGTSDKNFNFHDILTILKKLGFEERIKGSHRIFYRKDVEEILNLQPKKDGNAKPYQVKQVREIIQKYRLLMQNK
;
A
#
# COMPACT_ATOMS: atom_id res chain seq x y z
N MET A 1 -14.56 3.26 -14.10
CA MET A 1 -13.63 2.86 -13.07
C MET A 1 -13.21 4.01 -12.20
N GLY A 2 -13.25 3.83 -10.91
CA GLY A 2 -12.81 4.87 -9.99
C GLY A 2 -11.30 4.94 -9.88
N LYS A 3 -10.84 6.01 -9.24
CA LYS A 3 -9.40 6.21 -9.04
C LYS A 3 -8.77 5.05 -8.26
N PHE A 4 -9.46 4.55 -7.26
CA PHE A 4 -8.94 3.44 -6.45
C PHE A 4 -8.72 2.19 -7.31
N ASP A 5 -9.66 1.88 -8.18
CA ASP A 5 -9.52 0.71 -9.05
C ASP A 5 -8.30 0.83 -9.95
N LYS A 6 -8.06 2.03 -10.48
CA LYS A 6 -6.89 2.26 -11.33
C LYS A 6 -5.60 2.09 -10.55
N LEU A 7 -5.57 2.56 -9.30
CA LEU A 7 -4.40 2.41 -8.45
C LEU A 7 -4.12 0.94 -8.14
N ILE A 8 -5.16 0.16 -7.88
CA ILE A 8 -5.02 -1.26 -7.60
C ILE A 8 -4.48 -2.00 -8.82
N ILE A 9 -5.00 -1.69 -10.00
CA ILE A 9 -4.51 -2.31 -11.24
C ILE A 9 -3.04 -2.00 -11.43
N LYS A 10 -2.66 -0.74 -11.22
CA LYS A 10 -1.27 -0.32 -11.34
C LYS A 10 -0.37 -1.05 -10.35
N LEU A 11 -0.83 -1.19 -9.10
CA LEU A 11 -0.07 -1.88 -8.07
C LEU A 11 0.11 -3.36 -8.42
N LEU A 12 -0.97 -4.03 -8.80
CA LEU A 12 -0.93 -5.46 -9.06
C LEU A 12 -0.12 -5.81 -10.32
N SER A 13 -0.02 -4.87 -11.27
CA SER A 13 0.75 -5.13 -12.49
C SER A 13 2.24 -5.29 -12.22
N GLY A 14 2.74 -4.66 -11.17
CA GLY A 14 4.15 -4.72 -10.84
C GLY A 14 5.07 -3.94 -11.76
N THR A 15 4.51 -3.21 -12.73
CA THR A 15 5.32 -2.53 -13.74
C THR A 15 5.68 -1.10 -13.37
N SER A 16 5.13 -0.57 -12.29
CA SER A 16 5.34 0.82 -11.89
C SER A 16 5.98 0.96 -10.52
N ASP A 17 6.64 -0.09 -10.02
CA ASP A 17 7.16 -0.08 -8.66
C ASP A 17 8.17 1.07 -8.43
N LYS A 18 8.96 1.39 -9.44
CA LYS A 18 9.97 2.45 -9.30
C LYS A 18 9.38 3.86 -9.36
N ASN A 19 8.15 3.98 -9.82
CA ASN A 19 7.51 5.28 -10.02
C ASN A 19 6.14 5.36 -9.33
N PHE A 20 5.95 4.59 -8.27
CA PHE A 20 4.68 4.58 -7.57
C PHE A 20 4.66 5.70 -6.54
N ASN A 21 3.69 6.60 -6.67
CA ASN A 21 3.57 7.73 -5.75
C ASN A 21 3.27 7.24 -4.34
N PHE A 22 4.00 7.79 -3.36
CA PHE A 22 3.85 7.35 -1.97
C PHE A 22 2.43 7.62 -1.44
N HIS A 23 1.87 8.77 -1.79
CA HIS A 23 0.53 9.12 -1.35
C HIS A 23 -0.51 8.13 -1.88
N ASP A 24 -0.30 7.63 -3.09
CA ASP A 24 -1.21 6.63 -3.66
C ASP A 24 -1.15 5.31 -2.89
N ILE A 25 0.02 4.93 -2.41
CA ILE A 25 0.13 3.74 -1.55
C ILE A 25 -0.68 3.95 -0.27
N LEU A 26 -0.56 5.14 0.33
CA LEU A 26 -1.33 5.44 1.54
C LEU A 26 -2.83 5.35 1.27
N THR A 27 -3.27 5.87 0.13
CA THR A 27 -4.67 5.82 -0.26
C THR A 27 -5.16 4.38 -0.36
N ILE A 28 -4.37 3.53 -1.01
CA ILE A 28 -4.73 2.12 -1.17
C ILE A 28 -4.90 1.45 0.20
N LEU A 29 -3.93 1.64 1.08
CA LEU A 29 -3.96 0.97 2.39
C LEU A 29 -5.12 1.45 3.25
N LYS A 30 -5.40 2.75 3.22
CA LYS A 30 -6.54 3.28 3.98
C LYS A 30 -7.86 2.75 3.45
N LYS A 31 -8.00 2.65 2.14
CA LYS A 31 -9.21 2.10 1.53
C LYS A 31 -9.40 0.63 1.87
N LEU A 32 -8.31 -0.09 2.07
CA LEU A 32 -8.37 -1.50 2.43
C LEU A 32 -8.58 -1.71 3.94
N GLY A 33 -8.76 -0.64 4.69
CA GLY A 33 -9.08 -0.75 6.11
C GLY A 33 -7.90 -0.80 7.05
N PHE A 34 -6.71 -0.49 6.56
CA PHE A 34 -5.55 -0.41 7.43
C PHE A 34 -5.62 0.84 8.30
N GLU A 35 -5.17 0.71 9.52
CA GLU A 35 -5.00 1.84 10.43
C GLU A 35 -3.61 2.42 10.25
N GLU A 36 -3.48 3.71 10.48
CA GLU A 36 -2.23 4.42 10.26
C GLU A 36 -1.75 5.05 11.55
N ARG A 37 -0.46 4.87 11.84
CA ARG A 37 0.22 5.59 12.90
C ARG A 37 1.39 6.33 12.29
N ILE A 38 1.52 7.61 12.61
CA ILE A 38 2.61 8.43 12.09
C ILE A 38 3.67 8.60 13.16
N LYS A 39 4.91 8.28 12.80
CA LYS A 39 6.04 8.43 13.71
C LYS A 39 7.21 9.04 12.94
N GLY A 40 7.42 10.35 13.12
CA GLY A 40 8.40 11.08 12.34
C GLY A 40 8.03 11.05 10.86
N SER A 41 8.96 10.64 10.01
CA SER A 41 8.70 10.50 8.58
C SER A 41 8.14 9.13 8.22
N HIS A 42 7.95 8.26 9.21
CA HIS A 42 7.45 6.91 8.97
C HIS A 42 5.95 6.85 9.09
N ARG A 43 5.33 6.08 8.21
CA ARG A 43 3.90 5.76 8.26
C ARG A 43 3.77 4.28 8.55
N ILE A 44 3.18 3.96 9.70
CA ILE A 44 3.07 2.58 10.15
C ILE A 44 1.63 2.14 9.95
N PHE A 45 1.43 1.12 9.13
CA PHE A 45 0.11 0.60 8.82
C PHE A 45 -0.08 -0.79 9.41
N TYR A 46 -1.23 -1.02 9.98
CA TYR A 46 -1.55 -2.31 10.57
C TYR A 46 -3.04 -2.58 10.41
N ARG A 47 -3.37 -3.86 10.46
CA ARG A 47 -4.74 -4.31 10.35
C ARG A 47 -4.89 -5.56 11.20
N LYS A 48 -6.01 -5.67 11.89
CA LYS A 48 -6.23 -6.72 12.87
C LYS A 48 -6.04 -8.13 12.32
N ASP A 49 -6.48 -8.35 11.09
CA ASP A 49 -6.42 -9.67 10.45
C ASP A 49 -5.18 -9.87 9.59
N VAL A 50 -4.23 -8.93 9.65
CA VAL A 50 -2.97 -9.01 8.91
C VAL A 50 -1.84 -9.04 9.92
N GLU A 51 -1.05 -10.10 9.88
CA GLU A 51 0.02 -10.28 10.85
C GLU A 51 1.14 -9.26 10.69
N GLU A 52 1.48 -8.95 9.43
CA GLU A 52 2.56 -8.03 9.14
C GLU A 52 2.19 -6.59 9.47
N ILE A 53 3.18 -5.84 9.96
CA ILE A 53 3.05 -4.40 10.15
C ILE A 53 3.91 -3.73 9.10
N LEU A 54 3.30 -2.81 8.36
CA LEU A 54 3.98 -2.10 7.29
C LEU A 54 4.57 -0.79 7.82
N ASN A 55 5.87 -0.65 7.72
CA ASN A 55 6.56 0.58 8.12
C ASN A 55 7.08 1.24 6.86
N LEU A 56 6.38 2.27 6.40
CA LEU A 56 6.63 2.88 5.10
C LEU A 56 7.22 4.27 5.23
N GLN A 57 8.11 4.60 4.31
CA GLN A 57 8.76 5.89 4.26
C GLN A 57 8.96 6.28 2.79
N PRO A 58 8.64 7.53 2.41
CA PRO A 58 8.83 7.93 1.01
C PRO A 58 10.30 8.17 0.68
N LYS A 59 10.60 8.10 -0.61
CA LYS A 59 11.88 8.56 -1.14
C LYS A 59 11.87 10.10 -1.19
N LYS A 60 13.04 10.69 -1.43
CA LYS A 60 13.16 12.14 -1.52
C LYS A 60 12.27 12.74 -2.61
N ASP A 61 12.04 11.99 -3.69
CA ASP A 61 11.23 12.48 -4.80
C ASP A 61 9.74 12.31 -4.60
N GLY A 62 9.32 11.82 -3.43
CA GLY A 62 7.90 11.65 -3.13
C GLY A 62 7.33 10.31 -3.55
N ASN A 63 8.12 9.47 -4.21
CA ASN A 63 7.67 8.15 -4.59
C ASN A 63 7.90 7.14 -3.46
N ALA A 64 7.13 6.05 -3.51
CA ALA A 64 7.34 4.95 -2.58
C ALA A 64 8.62 4.20 -2.96
N LYS A 65 9.25 3.61 -1.96
CA LYS A 65 10.41 2.76 -2.22
C LYS A 65 9.95 1.49 -2.92
N PRO A 66 10.63 1.08 -4.00
CA PRO A 66 10.14 -0.06 -4.79
C PRO A 66 9.92 -1.33 -3.98
N TYR A 67 10.82 -1.64 -3.03
CA TYR A 67 10.65 -2.86 -2.25
C TYR A 67 9.42 -2.78 -1.33
N GLN A 68 9.02 -1.57 -0.94
CA GLN A 68 7.81 -1.40 -0.14
C GLN A 68 6.56 -1.54 -0.99
N VAL A 69 6.60 -1.07 -2.23
CA VAL A 69 5.49 -1.29 -3.15
C VAL A 69 5.26 -2.79 -3.34
N LYS A 70 6.34 -3.54 -3.51
CA LYS A 70 6.26 -4.98 -3.64
C LYS A 70 5.70 -5.63 -2.37
N GLN A 71 6.12 -5.14 -1.21
CA GLN A 71 5.65 -5.67 0.06
C GLN A 71 4.14 -5.47 0.22
N VAL A 72 3.65 -4.29 -0.13
CA VAL A 72 2.21 -4.00 -0.07
C VAL A 72 1.45 -4.94 -0.99
N ARG A 73 1.93 -5.11 -2.23
CA ARG A 73 1.30 -6.02 -3.18
C ARG A 73 1.24 -7.44 -2.65
N GLU A 74 2.34 -7.91 -2.07
CA GLU A 74 2.38 -9.27 -1.56
C GLU A 74 1.41 -9.50 -0.41
N ILE A 75 1.25 -8.51 0.45
CA ILE A 75 0.31 -8.61 1.56
C ILE A 75 -1.12 -8.63 1.05
N ILE A 76 -1.43 -7.78 0.08
CA ILE A 76 -2.76 -7.76 -0.51
C ILE A 76 -3.09 -9.13 -1.11
N GLN A 77 -2.13 -9.74 -1.79
CA GLN A 77 -2.33 -11.05 -2.41
C GLN A 77 -2.38 -12.17 -1.37
N LYS A 78 -1.50 -12.12 -0.37
CA LYS A 78 -1.44 -13.16 0.66
C LYS A 78 -2.75 -13.28 1.42
N TYR A 79 -3.32 -12.15 1.78
CA TYR A 79 -4.55 -12.14 2.58
C TYR A 79 -5.80 -11.95 1.74
N ARG A 80 -5.67 -11.92 0.42
CA ARG A 80 -6.77 -11.77 -0.52
C ARG A 80 -7.66 -10.58 -0.14
N LEU A 81 -7.03 -9.46 0.16
CA LEU A 81 -7.75 -8.29 0.69
C LEU A 81 -8.75 -7.73 -0.30
N LEU A 82 -8.51 -7.89 -1.61
CA LEU A 82 -9.42 -7.40 -2.63
C LEU A 82 -10.60 -8.34 -2.84
N MET A 83 -10.55 -9.54 -2.31
CA MET A 83 -11.62 -10.52 -2.44
C MET A 83 -12.57 -10.50 -1.27
N GLN A 84 -12.26 -9.71 -0.23
CA GLN A 84 -13.08 -9.63 0.97
C GLN A 84 -14.24 -8.69 0.73
N ASN A 85 -15.44 -9.19 0.91
CA ASN A 85 -16.63 -8.37 0.86
C ASN A 85 -17.15 -8.24 2.27
N LYS A 86 -17.63 -7.14 2.52
CA LYS A 86 -18.09 -6.91 3.78
C LYS A 86 -19.41 -7.23 4.05
#